data_d2873d969ece6181981225ccfb307695
#
_entry.id   d2873d969ece6181981225ccfb307695
#
_cell.length_a   1.000
_cell.length_b   1.000
_cell.length_c   1.000
_cell.angle_alpha   90.00
_cell.angle_beta   90.00
_cell.angle_gamma   90.00
#
_symmetry.space_group_name_H-M   'P 1'
#
loop_
_entity.id
_entity.type
_entity.pdbx_description
1 polymer ?
#
loop_
_entity_poly.entity_id
_entity_poly.type
_entity_poly.pdbx_seq_one_letter_code
_entity_poly.pdbx_strand_id
1 'polypeptide(L)' 'MVTRTREVVVVNKAQCKLCGDIIESKHGHDFKWCSCGEIAVDGGKNYIKRSAKNLNNIIELSETYEEEYEASW' A
#
# COMPACT_ATOMS: atom_id res chain seq x y z
N MET A 1 22.27 0.10 -22.68
CA MET A 1 21.31 0.42 -21.59
C MET A 1 19.90 0.07 -22.03
N VAL A 2 19.09 -0.34 -21.12
CA VAL A 2 17.69 -0.67 -21.40
C VAL A 2 16.79 0.21 -20.55
N THR A 3 15.61 0.51 -21.09
CA THR A 3 14.59 1.25 -20.35
C THR A 3 13.76 0.26 -19.56
N ARG A 4 13.59 0.54 -18.28
CA ARG A 4 12.77 -0.26 -17.37
C ARG A 4 11.71 0.60 -16.73
N THR A 5 10.67 -0.02 -16.25
CA THR A 5 9.63 0.66 -15.47
C THR A 5 9.58 0.08 -14.07
N ARG A 6 9.22 0.92 -13.11
CA ARG A 6 8.96 0.51 -11.74
C ARG A 6 7.71 1.21 -11.22
N GLU A 7 7.01 0.55 -10.34
CA GLU A 7 5.88 1.16 -9.66
C GLU A 7 6.37 1.99 -8.48
N VAL A 8 5.91 3.23 -8.41
CA VAL A 8 6.22 4.14 -7.31
C VAL A 8 4.97 4.36 -6.49
N VAL A 9 5.05 4.10 -5.18
CA VAL A 9 3.94 4.29 -4.27
C VAL A 9 3.93 5.75 -3.81
N VAL A 10 2.87 6.48 -4.17
CA VAL A 10 2.67 7.86 -3.70
C VAL A 10 2.00 7.84 -2.34
N VAL A 11 0.93 7.06 -2.21
CA VAL A 11 0.15 6.90 -0.98
C VAL A 11 -0.16 5.43 -0.79
N ASN A 12 0.10 4.91 0.39
CA ASN A 12 -0.19 3.53 0.77
C ASN A 12 -1.26 3.56 1.86
N LYS A 13 -2.54 3.48 1.46
CA LYS A 13 -3.63 3.52 2.42
C LYS A 13 -4.81 2.67 1.98
N ALA A 14 -5.66 2.33 2.94
CA ALA A 14 -6.84 1.54 2.71
C ALA A 14 -7.91 1.90 3.73
N GLN A 15 -9.15 1.55 3.42
CA GLN A 15 -10.29 1.74 4.31
C GLN A 15 -10.88 0.39 4.67
N CYS A 16 -11.22 0.24 5.94
CA CYS A 16 -11.94 -0.93 6.43
C CYS A 16 -13.44 -0.78 6.16
N LYS A 17 -14.04 -1.79 5.53
CA LYS A 17 -15.49 -1.78 5.30
C LYS A 17 -16.31 -1.92 6.57
N LEU A 18 -15.74 -2.55 7.60
CA LEU A 18 -16.48 -2.84 8.85
C LEU A 18 -16.51 -1.64 9.78
N CYS A 19 -15.37 -1.03 10.05
CA CYS A 19 -15.31 0.10 10.99
C CYS A 19 -15.23 1.46 10.29
N GLY A 20 -14.95 1.48 8.98
CA GLY A 20 -14.86 2.72 8.22
C GLY A 20 -13.54 3.47 8.38
N ASP A 21 -12.61 2.98 9.20
CA ASP A 21 -11.32 3.64 9.38
C ASP A 21 -10.52 3.67 8.10
N ILE A 22 -9.87 4.81 7.86
CA ILE A 22 -8.88 4.96 6.80
C ILE A 22 -7.52 4.95 7.48
N ILE A 23 -6.67 4.00 7.09
CA ILE A 23 -5.34 3.83 7.67
C ILE A 23 -4.29 3.97 6.57
N GLU A 24 -3.16 4.57 6.92
CA GLU A 24 -2.08 4.84 5.96
C GLU A 24 -0.75 4.33 6.52
N SER A 25 -0.01 3.62 5.69
CA SER A 25 1.36 3.20 5.98
C SER A 25 2.32 4.23 5.35
N LYS A 26 3.08 4.94 6.18
CA LYS A 26 3.92 6.05 5.74
C LYS A 26 5.38 5.67 5.55
N HIS A 27 5.83 4.60 6.20
CA HIS A 27 7.23 4.16 6.19
C HIS A 27 7.32 2.68 5.85
N GLY A 28 8.47 2.21 5.43
CA GLY A 28 8.68 0.83 5.01
C GLY A 28 8.32 -0.22 6.06
N HIS A 29 8.40 0.13 7.34
CA HIS A 29 8.05 -0.78 8.44
C HIS A 29 6.85 -0.28 9.24
N ASP A 30 6.05 0.58 8.66
CA ASP A 30 4.88 1.16 9.31
C ASP A 30 3.68 0.24 9.14
N PHE A 31 3.54 -0.71 10.06
CA PHE A 31 2.45 -1.68 10.08
C PHE A 31 1.31 -1.14 10.95
N LYS A 32 0.15 -0.91 10.34
CA LYS A 32 -1.00 -0.33 11.05
C LYS A 32 -2.26 -1.15 10.86
N TRP A 33 -2.98 -1.35 11.96
CA TRP A 33 -4.30 -1.97 11.99
C TRP A 33 -5.38 -0.89 12.05
N CYS A 34 -6.57 -1.17 11.52
CA CYS A 34 -7.74 -0.34 11.73
C CYS A 34 -8.29 -0.54 13.16
N SER A 35 -9.23 0.31 13.56
CA SER A 35 -9.78 0.30 14.93
C SER A 35 -10.39 -1.03 15.32
N CYS A 36 -11.07 -1.72 14.40
CA CYS A 36 -11.69 -3.00 14.70
C CYS A 36 -10.75 -4.21 14.52
N GLY A 37 -9.53 -3.97 14.00
CA GLY A 37 -8.54 -5.03 13.79
C GLY A 37 -8.82 -5.94 12.60
N GLU A 38 -9.74 -5.59 11.72
CA GLU A 38 -10.08 -6.42 10.56
C GLU A 38 -9.00 -6.36 9.48
N ILE A 39 -8.47 -5.16 9.19
CA ILE A 39 -7.48 -4.95 8.14
C ILE A 39 -6.22 -4.28 8.67
N ALA A 40 -5.12 -4.45 7.95
CA ALA A 40 -3.86 -3.78 8.23
C ALA A 40 -3.17 -3.38 6.93
N VAL A 41 -2.38 -2.31 7.02
CA VAL A 41 -1.55 -1.83 5.92
C VAL A 41 -0.09 -1.85 6.34
N ASP A 42 0.81 -2.10 5.39
CA ASP A 42 2.24 -2.17 5.65
C ASP A 42 3.01 -1.83 4.37
N GLY A 43 4.29 -1.53 4.51
CA GLY A 43 5.21 -1.31 3.40
C GLY A 43 5.51 0.13 3.07
N GLY A 44 4.73 1.08 3.59
CA GLY A 44 4.95 2.51 3.35
C GLY A 44 5.02 2.82 1.86
N LYS A 45 6.09 3.54 1.48
CA LYS A 45 6.32 3.88 0.06
C LYS A 45 7.22 2.89 -0.66
N ASN A 46 7.65 1.83 0.02
CA ASN A 46 8.49 0.81 -0.60
C ASN A 46 7.66 -0.24 -1.34
N TYR A 47 6.56 -0.66 -0.72
CA TYR A 47 5.67 -1.67 -1.30
C TYR A 47 4.30 -1.58 -0.64
N ILE A 48 3.29 -2.15 -1.28
CA ILE A 48 1.93 -2.20 -0.74
C ILE A 48 1.68 -3.61 -0.24
N LYS A 49 1.47 -3.74 1.07
CA LYS A 49 1.13 -5.02 1.70
C LYS A 49 -0.14 -4.87 2.50
N ARG A 50 -1.02 -5.85 2.37
CA ARG A 50 -2.31 -5.87 3.04
C ARG A 50 -2.48 -7.15 3.85
N SER A 51 -3.12 -7.01 5.01
CA SER A 51 -3.53 -8.15 5.84
C SER A 51 -4.96 -7.93 6.28
N ALA A 52 -5.76 -8.98 6.28
CA ALA A 52 -7.14 -8.89 6.74
C ALA A 52 -7.63 -10.29 7.11
N LYS A 53 -8.62 -10.36 7.99
CA LYS A 53 -9.33 -11.60 8.26
C LYS A 53 -10.16 -12.00 7.04
N ASN A 54 -10.70 -11.00 6.33
CA ASN A 54 -11.38 -11.19 5.05
C ASN A 54 -10.93 -10.06 4.12
N LEU A 55 -10.21 -10.43 3.05
CA LEU A 55 -9.67 -9.46 2.10
C LEU A 55 -10.75 -8.64 1.40
N ASN A 56 -11.98 -9.15 1.33
CA ASN A 56 -13.10 -8.41 0.76
C ASN A 56 -13.50 -7.19 1.57
N ASN A 57 -13.02 -7.07 2.81
CA ASN A 57 -13.29 -5.92 3.67
C ASN A 57 -12.27 -4.78 3.49
N ILE A 58 -11.37 -4.90 2.53
CA ILE A 58 -10.39 -3.88 2.21
C ILE A 58 -10.91 -3.05 1.03
N ILE A 59 -10.97 -1.72 1.24
CA ILE A 59 -11.16 -0.77 0.14
C ILE A 59 -9.79 -0.16 -0.11
N GLU A 60 -9.20 -0.47 -1.27
CA GLU A 60 -7.87 0.03 -1.61
C GLU A 60 -7.93 1.49 -2.02
N LEU A 61 -7.17 2.34 -1.32
CA LEU A 61 -7.13 3.78 -1.57
C LEU A 61 -5.72 4.26 -1.95
N SER A 62 -4.79 3.34 -2.16
CA SER A 62 -3.43 3.70 -2.52
C SER A 62 -3.35 4.36 -3.89
N GLU A 63 -2.37 5.24 -4.06
CA GLU A 63 -2.06 5.87 -5.33
C GLU A 63 -0.64 5.50 -5.72
N THR A 64 -0.50 5.05 -6.96
CA THR A 64 0.79 4.65 -7.52
C THR A 64 0.92 5.21 -8.92
N TYR A 65 2.17 5.28 -9.40
CA TYR A 65 2.43 5.59 -10.81
C TYR A 65 3.63 4.78 -11.29
N GLU A 66 3.75 4.64 -12.61
CA GLU A 66 4.90 3.97 -13.22
C GLU A 66 5.96 5.01 -13.57
N GLU A 67 7.20 4.70 -13.23
CA GLU A 67 8.35 5.54 -13.55
C GLU A 67 9.29 4.78 -14.46
N GLU A 68 9.68 5.41 -15.58
CA GLU A 68 10.69 4.86 -16.48
C GLU A 68 12.08 5.31 -16.03
N TYR A 69 13.02 4.40 -16.10
CA TYR A 69 14.41 4.70 -15.77
C TYR A 69 15.34 3.89 -16.66
N GLU A 70 16.57 4.37 -16.85
CA GLU A 70 17.58 3.64 -17.59
C GLU A 70 18.35 2.70 -16.67
N ALA A 71 18.47 1.45 -17.08
CA ALA A 71 19.24 0.46 -16.38
C ALA A 71 20.49 0.11 -17.20
N SER A 72 21.62 -0.04 -16.52
CA SER A 72 22.92 -0.19 -17.16
C SER A 72 23.35 -1.65 -17.37
N TRP A 73 22.43 -2.60 -17.38
CA TRP A 73 22.82 -4.01 -17.55
C TRP A 73 21.84 -4.77 -18.40
#